data_fe1f836ba35b3b561aa7dc8aeda67e5d
#
_entry.id   fe1f836ba35b3b561aa7dc8aeda67e5d
#
_cell.length_a   1.000
_cell.length_b   1.000
_cell.length_c   1.000
_cell.angle_alpha   90.00
_cell.angle_beta   90.00
_cell.angle_gamma   90.00
#
_symmetry.space_group_name_H-M   'P 1'
#
loop_
_entity.id
_entity.type
_entity.pdbx_description
1 polymer ?
#
loop_
_entity_poly.entity_id
_entity_poly.type
_entity_poly.pdbx_seq_one_letter_code
_entity_poly.pdbx_strand_id
1 'polypeptide(L)'
;MTKLSYFEALPKELQQKFKNANVIISDIKIDPETDAVPIEKIADRLNLIPSYTEGEYGDNTIHLRILMSYENERFAIAKAIANHIFNRKELVTNLLKETENNEAFENEIAEYQELIERKMNWANNADAKQLLLPSGIFSLALEHTKQKSINKKQLIHKLAKQFQVTPFLIEQELQTRDQKINTIVSNTIPIS
;
A
#
# COMPACT_ATOMS: atom_id res chain seq x y z
N MET A 1 1.17 -20.18 -16.29
CA MET A 1 0.91 -20.27 -14.82
C MET A 1 -0.56 -20.06 -14.51
N THR A 2 -1.03 -20.56 -13.36
CA THR A 2 -2.42 -20.35 -12.94
C THR A 2 -2.57 -18.95 -12.34
N LYS A 3 -3.55 -18.18 -12.81
CA LYS A 3 -3.86 -16.87 -12.25
C LYS A 3 -4.30 -16.99 -10.79
N LEU A 4 -3.77 -16.13 -9.94
CA LEU A 4 -4.05 -16.10 -8.51
C LEU A 4 -5.18 -15.11 -8.19
N SER A 5 -5.95 -15.41 -7.15
CA SER A 5 -6.90 -14.46 -6.60
C SER A 5 -6.15 -13.30 -5.92
N TYR A 6 -6.39 -12.07 -6.38
CA TYR A 6 -5.84 -10.89 -5.75
C TYR A 6 -6.26 -10.78 -4.29
N PHE A 7 -7.54 -11.01 -4.02
CA PHE A 7 -8.09 -10.96 -2.66
C PHE A 7 -7.38 -11.93 -1.71
N GLU A 8 -7.17 -13.18 -2.15
CA GLU A 8 -6.50 -14.21 -1.32
C GLU A 8 -5.02 -13.92 -1.11
N ALA A 9 -4.38 -13.19 -2.02
CA ALA A 9 -2.99 -12.80 -1.93
C ALA A 9 -2.73 -11.62 -0.97
N LEU A 10 -3.78 -10.88 -0.59
CA LEU A 10 -3.70 -9.79 0.38
C LEU A 10 -3.53 -10.33 1.81
N PRO A 11 -2.89 -9.55 2.72
CA PRO A 11 -2.91 -9.81 4.15
C PRO A 11 -4.35 -9.89 4.69
N LYS A 12 -4.55 -10.74 5.73
CA LYS A 12 -5.89 -10.95 6.31
C LYS A 12 -6.57 -9.67 6.78
N GLU A 13 -5.80 -8.73 7.30
CA GLU A 13 -6.31 -7.43 7.71
C GLU A 13 -6.93 -6.65 6.55
N LEU A 14 -6.22 -6.54 5.42
CA LEU A 14 -6.73 -5.90 4.22
C LEU A 14 -7.94 -6.65 3.65
N GLN A 15 -7.91 -7.99 3.63
CA GLN A 15 -9.08 -8.78 3.24
C GLN A 15 -10.31 -8.44 4.08
N GLN A 16 -10.14 -8.31 5.41
CA GLN A 16 -11.26 -7.94 6.30
C GLN A 16 -11.76 -6.51 6.04
N LYS A 17 -10.86 -5.57 5.78
CA LYS A 17 -11.24 -4.18 5.45
C LYS A 17 -12.05 -4.09 4.16
N PHE A 18 -11.66 -4.81 3.10
CA PHE A 18 -12.45 -4.88 1.86
C PHE A 18 -13.83 -5.51 2.08
N LYS A 19 -13.94 -6.55 2.92
CA LYS A 19 -15.23 -7.14 3.29
C LYS A 19 -16.11 -6.14 4.02
N ASN A 20 -15.56 -5.40 4.99
CA ASN A 20 -16.28 -4.39 5.76
C ASN A 20 -16.77 -3.23 4.88
N ALA A 21 -16.01 -2.87 3.86
CA ALA A 21 -16.39 -1.87 2.87
C ALA A 21 -17.40 -2.40 1.82
N ASN A 22 -17.83 -3.66 1.91
CA ASN A 22 -18.71 -4.33 0.94
C ASN A 22 -18.21 -4.28 -0.51
N VAL A 23 -16.89 -4.27 -0.71
CA VAL A 23 -16.28 -4.20 -2.04
C VAL A 23 -15.82 -5.57 -2.49
N ILE A 24 -16.36 -6.01 -3.63
CA ILE A 24 -16.02 -7.31 -4.22
C ILE A 24 -14.77 -7.14 -5.09
N ILE A 25 -13.67 -7.77 -4.69
CA ILE A 25 -12.40 -7.84 -5.43
C ILE A 25 -11.92 -9.29 -5.64
N SER A 26 -12.73 -10.28 -5.26
CA SER A 26 -12.39 -11.70 -5.36
C SER A 26 -12.35 -12.24 -6.79
N ASP A 27 -13.02 -11.56 -7.73
CA ASP A 27 -12.99 -11.85 -9.16
C ASP A 27 -11.72 -11.35 -9.86
N ILE A 28 -10.93 -10.49 -9.20
CA ILE A 28 -9.65 -10.02 -9.76
C ILE A 28 -8.64 -11.16 -9.70
N LYS A 29 -8.18 -11.57 -10.87
CA LYS A 29 -7.16 -12.62 -11.04
C LYS A 29 -5.91 -12.02 -11.64
N ILE A 30 -4.77 -12.33 -11.09
CA ILE A 30 -3.45 -11.81 -11.47
C ILE A 30 -2.54 -12.96 -11.84
N ASP A 31 -1.88 -12.84 -12.98
CA ASP A 31 -0.77 -13.70 -13.36
C ASP A 31 0.51 -13.16 -12.70
N PRO A 32 1.15 -13.92 -11.80
CA PRO A 32 2.34 -13.44 -11.09
C PRO A 32 3.57 -13.28 -12.00
N GLU A 33 3.52 -13.71 -13.27
CA GLU A 33 4.62 -13.53 -14.21
C GLU A 33 4.49 -12.28 -15.09
N THR A 34 3.27 -11.81 -15.33
CA THR A 34 3.02 -10.78 -16.36
C THR A 34 2.19 -9.60 -15.89
N ASP A 35 1.31 -9.81 -14.90
CA ASP A 35 0.29 -8.82 -14.58
C ASP A 35 0.72 -7.89 -13.44
N ALA A 36 0.44 -6.59 -13.61
CA ALA A 36 0.39 -5.65 -12.51
C ALA A 36 -0.97 -5.73 -11.79
N VAL A 37 -1.01 -5.31 -10.53
CA VAL A 37 -2.28 -5.16 -9.80
C VAL A 37 -3.12 -4.07 -10.48
N PRO A 38 -4.37 -4.31 -10.87
CA PRO A 38 -5.24 -3.31 -11.49
C PRO A 38 -5.81 -2.36 -10.43
N ILE A 39 -4.95 -1.52 -9.85
CA ILE A 39 -5.28 -0.66 -8.71
C ILE A 39 -6.36 0.37 -9.05
N GLU A 40 -6.38 0.83 -10.29
CA GLU A 40 -7.37 1.76 -10.83
C GLU A 40 -8.77 1.13 -10.80
N LYS A 41 -8.89 -0.12 -11.21
CA LYS A 41 -10.15 -0.87 -11.16
C LYS A 41 -10.65 -1.08 -9.71
N ILE A 42 -9.74 -1.18 -8.76
CA ILE A 42 -10.09 -1.28 -7.34
C ILE A 42 -10.61 0.07 -6.83
N ALA A 43 -9.97 1.17 -7.23
CA ALA A 43 -10.44 2.52 -6.91
C ALA A 43 -11.84 2.77 -7.46
N ASP A 44 -12.11 2.40 -8.72
CA ASP A 44 -13.43 2.53 -9.35
C ASP A 44 -14.52 1.80 -8.56
N ARG A 45 -14.22 0.60 -8.06
CA ARG A 45 -15.18 -0.18 -7.24
C ARG A 45 -15.47 0.44 -5.87
N LEU A 46 -14.57 1.28 -5.39
CA LEU A 46 -14.72 2.07 -4.17
C LEU A 46 -15.34 3.45 -4.45
N ASN A 47 -15.71 3.74 -5.70
CA ASN A 47 -16.16 5.04 -6.17
C ASN A 47 -15.14 6.17 -5.89
N LEU A 48 -13.86 5.84 -5.89
CA LEU A 48 -12.77 6.80 -5.74
C LEU A 48 -12.40 7.37 -7.10
N ILE A 49 -12.47 8.69 -7.26
CA ILE A 49 -12.31 9.38 -8.55
C ILE A 49 -10.96 10.10 -8.59
N PRO A 50 -10.02 9.67 -9.45
CA PRO A 50 -8.77 10.40 -9.66
C PRO A 50 -9.05 11.77 -10.30
N SER A 51 -8.44 12.84 -9.78
CA SER A 51 -8.53 14.20 -10.31
C SER A 51 -7.17 14.88 -10.34
N TYR A 52 -6.86 15.53 -11.46
CA TYR A 52 -5.62 16.29 -11.68
C TYR A 52 -5.82 17.80 -11.52
N THR A 53 -7.00 18.24 -11.14
CA THR A 53 -7.31 19.65 -10.97
C THR A 53 -7.18 20.08 -9.51
N GLU A 54 -6.89 21.37 -9.28
CA GLU A 54 -6.96 21.99 -7.96
C GLU A 54 -8.39 22.49 -7.72
N GLY A 55 -8.96 22.20 -6.55
CA GLY A 55 -10.32 22.64 -6.18
C GLY A 55 -10.86 21.94 -4.95
N GLU A 56 -12.02 22.37 -4.48
CA GLU A 56 -12.78 21.65 -3.44
C GLU A 56 -13.52 20.46 -4.08
N TYR A 57 -13.20 19.27 -3.65
CA TYR A 57 -13.77 18.03 -4.16
C TYR A 57 -14.38 17.22 -3.02
N GLY A 58 -15.35 16.38 -3.38
CA GLY A 58 -15.98 15.46 -2.43
C GLY A 58 -15.01 14.46 -1.81
N ASP A 59 -15.44 13.82 -0.73
CA ASP A 59 -14.65 12.89 0.08
C ASP A 59 -14.08 11.69 -0.68
N ASN A 60 -14.60 11.41 -1.88
CA ASN A 60 -14.18 10.29 -2.73
C ASN A 60 -13.17 10.69 -3.82
N THR A 61 -12.63 11.92 -3.79
CA THR A 61 -11.69 12.37 -4.81
C THR A 61 -10.26 12.08 -4.42
N ILE A 62 -9.49 11.50 -5.35
CA ILE A 62 -8.05 11.27 -5.23
C ILE A 62 -7.33 12.42 -5.93
N HIS A 63 -6.66 13.28 -5.18
CA HIS A 63 -5.88 14.37 -5.74
C HIS A 63 -4.56 13.87 -6.30
N LEU A 64 -4.38 13.99 -7.61
CA LEU A 64 -3.15 13.66 -8.32
C LEU A 64 -2.47 14.94 -8.80
N ARG A 65 -1.14 14.97 -8.77
CA ARG A 65 -0.38 16.11 -9.30
C ARG A 65 -0.20 15.96 -10.81
N ILE A 66 -0.43 17.03 -11.55
CA ILE A 66 -0.02 17.14 -12.95
C ILE A 66 1.49 16.88 -13.03
N LEU A 67 1.98 16.12 -13.97
CA LEU A 67 3.39 15.70 -14.12
C LEU A 67 3.90 14.63 -13.12
N MET A 68 3.01 13.96 -12.40
CA MET A 68 3.40 12.76 -11.66
C MET A 68 3.72 11.61 -12.62
N SER A 69 4.73 10.78 -12.33
CA SER A 69 4.94 9.57 -13.13
C SER A 69 3.80 8.57 -12.89
N TYR A 70 3.54 7.72 -13.87
CA TYR A 70 2.47 6.71 -13.78
C TYR A 70 2.61 5.81 -12.54
N GLU A 71 3.83 5.40 -12.19
CA GLU A 71 4.10 4.59 -11.01
C GLU A 71 3.76 5.33 -9.70
N ASN A 72 4.02 6.64 -9.66
CA ASN A 72 3.67 7.47 -8.51
C ASN A 72 2.16 7.73 -8.42
N GLU A 73 1.47 7.88 -9.56
CA GLU A 73 0.00 7.96 -9.60
C GLU A 73 -0.62 6.69 -9.02
N ARG A 74 -0.16 5.53 -9.44
CA ARG A 74 -0.62 4.24 -8.93
C ARG A 74 -0.41 4.12 -7.42
N PHE A 75 0.74 4.59 -6.92
CA PHE A 75 1.01 4.61 -5.48
C PHE A 75 0.08 5.57 -4.74
N ALA A 76 -0.21 6.75 -5.30
CA ALA A 76 -1.17 7.70 -4.73
C ALA A 76 -2.60 7.11 -4.67
N ILE A 77 -3.03 6.42 -5.74
CA ILE A 77 -4.32 5.71 -5.79
C ILE A 77 -4.36 4.63 -4.70
N ALA A 78 -3.32 3.81 -4.57
CA ALA A 78 -3.24 2.78 -3.54
C ALA A 78 -3.30 3.37 -2.11
N LYS A 79 -2.65 4.52 -1.87
CA LYS A 79 -2.77 5.25 -0.59
C LYS A 79 -4.19 5.73 -0.31
N ALA A 80 -4.87 6.25 -1.32
CA ALA A 80 -6.25 6.69 -1.17
C ALA A 80 -7.19 5.52 -0.87
N ILE A 81 -7.01 4.37 -1.54
CA ILE A 81 -7.73 3.14 -1.24
C ILE A 81 -7.49 2.72 0.22
N ALA A 82 -6.23 2.67 0.67
CA ALA A 82 -5.90 2.31 2.04
C ALA A 82 -6.57 3.28 3.04
N ASN A 83 -6.45 4.59 2.81
CA ASN A 83 -7.09 5.59 3.67
C ASN A 83 -8.61 5.40 3.75
N HIS A 84 -9.25 5.12 2.62
CA HIS A 84 -10.70 4.91 2.53
C HIS A 84 -11.14 3.65 3.27
N ILE A 85 -10.57 2.47 2.97
CA ILE A 85 -11.00 1.20 3.58
C ILE A 85 -10.68 1.09 5.08
N PHE A 86 -9.69 1.84 5.57
CA PHE A 86 -9.36 1.95 6.99
C PHE A 86 -10.12 3.07 7.69
N ASN A 87 -10.87 3.88 6.96
CA ASN A 87 -11.61 5.05 7.48
C ASN A 87 -10.72 6.00 8.30
N ARG A 88 -9.47 6.21 7.86
CA ARG A 88 -8.46 6.93 8.65
C ARG A 88 -8.75 8.41 8.78
N LYS A 89 -9.43 9.02 7.80
CA LYS A 89 -9.84 10.42 7.87
C LYS A 89 -10.76 10.66 9.07
N GLU A 90 -11.76 9.79 9.27
CA GLU A 90 -12.66 9.88 10.40
C GLU A 90 -11.98 9.62 11.74
N LEU A 91 -11.05 8.65 11.78
CA LEU A 91 -10.25 8.38 12.97
C LEU A 91 -9.41 9.59 13.40
N VAL A 92 -8.75 10.26 12.46
CA VAL A 92 -8.00 11.50 12.74
C VAL A 92 -8.94 12.59 13.25
N THR A 93 -10.05 12.82 12.58
CA THR A 93 -11.05 13.84 12.99
C THR A 93 -11.56 13.59 14.40
N ASN A 94 -11.84 12.35 14.77
CA ASN A 94 -12.31 12.00 16.10
C ASN A 94 -11.24 12.20 17.18
N LEU A 95 -9.99 11.80 16.89
CA LEU A 95 -8.85 12.02 17.79
C LEU A 95 -8.60 13.53 18.03
N LEU A 96 -8.70 14.34 16.98
CA LEU A 96 -8.53 15.79 17.10
C LEU A 96 -9.65 16.44 17.94
N LYS A 97 -10.89 16.03 17.75
CA LYS A 97 -12.02 16.51 18.56
C LYS A 97 -11.88 16.16 20.06
N GLU A 98 -11.32 14.98 20.34
CA GLU A 98 -11.04 14.58 21.74
C GLU A 98 -9.95 15.46 22.39
N THR A 99 -8.96 15.90 21.60
CA THR A 99 -7.88 16.80 22.09
C THR A 99 -8.33 18.24 22.24
N GLU A 100 -9.19 18.76 21.35
CA GLU A 100 -9.73 20.13 21.42
C GLU A 100 -10.58 20.38 22.67
N ASN A 101 -11.20 19.36 23.23
CA ASN A 101 -11.99 19.47 24.46
C ASN A 101 -11.15 19.52 25.74
N ASN A 102 -9.82 19.53 25.65
CA ASN A 102 -8.92 19.48 26.78
C ASN A 102 -8.09 20.79 26.86
N GLU A 103 -8.66 21.82 27.49
CA GLU A 103 -8.11 23.19 27.60
C GLU A 103 -6.65 23.27 28.13
N ALA A 104 -6.13 22.18 28.72
CA ALA A 104 -4.79 22.13 29.28
C ALA A 104 -3.64 22.04 28.26
N PHE A 105 -3.92 21.85 26.95
CA PHE A 105 -2.92 21.43 25.97
C PHE A 105 -2.81 22.28 24.70
N GLU A 106 -3.23 23.55 24.71
CA GLU A 106 -3.22 24.39 23.49
C GLU A 106 -1.88 24.43 22.74
N ASN A 107 -0.74 24.41 23.45
CA ASN A 107 0.59 24.43 22.82
C ASN A 107 1.08 23.04 22.36
N GLU A 108 0.53 21.96 22.88
CA GLU A 108 0.88 20.59 22.52
C GLU A 108 0.02 20.04 21.38
N ILE A 109 -1.12 20.68 21.09
CA ILE A 109 -2.08 20.24 20.07
C ILE A 109 -1.42 20.20 18.68
N ALA A 110 -0.65 21.22 18.30
CA ALA A 110 -0.01 21.27 16.99
C ALA A 110 1.03 20.15 16.79
N GLU A 111 1.85 19.88 17.81
CA GLU A 111 2.84 18.79 17.77
C GLU A 111 2.15 17.42 17.73
N TYR A 112 1.05 17.27 18.46
CA TYR A 112 0.25 16.04 18.48
C TYR A 112 -0.45 15.79 17.14
N GLN A 113 -1.00 16.85 16.52
CA GLN A 113 -1.58 16.79 15.17
C GLN A 113 -0.54 16.33 14.15
N GLU A 114 0.64 16.95 14.12
CA GLU A 114 1.73 16.56 13.22
C GLU A 114 2.17 15.11 13.45
N LEU A 115 2.21 14.65 14.70
CA LEU A 115 2.54 13.26 15.02
C LEU A 115 1.48 12.27 14.51
N ILE A 116 0.19 12.59 14.67
CA ILE A 116 -0.91 11.79 14.13
C ILE A 116 -0.82 11.71 12.61
N GLU A 117 -0.65 12.85 11.94
CA GLU A 117 -0.55 12.90 10.47
C GLU A 117 0.65 12.09 9.95
N ARG A 118 1.81 12.19 10.61
CA ARG A 118 3.01 11.39 10.26
C ARG A 118 2.75 9.89 10.42
N LYS A 119 2.15 9.46 11.53
CA LYS A 119 1.81 8.05 11.77
C LYS A 119 0.81 7.52 10.75
N MET A 120 -0.22 8.30 10.43
CA MET A 120 -1.22 7.93 9.43
C MET A 120 -0.63 7.85 8.02
N ASN A 121 0.23 8.80 7.67
CA ASN A 121 0.91 8.78 6.38
C ASN A 121 1.84 7.57 6.25
N TRP A 122 2.56 7.22 7.30
CA TRP A 122 3.38 6.01 7.35
C TRP A 122 2.54 4.74 7.18
N ALA A 123 1.43 4.61 7.90
CA ALA A 123 0.52 3.47 7.79
C ALA A 123 -0.09 3.37 6.38
N ASN A 124 -0.55 4.50 5.81
CA ASN A 124 -1.06 4.53 4.44
C ASN A 124 -0.02 4.10 3.41
N ASN A 125 1.25 4.46 3.59
CA ASN A 125 2.32 4.03 2.71
C ASN A 125 2.59 2.53 2.81
N ALA A 126 2.54 1.96 4.03
CA ALA A 126 2.72 0.53 4.24
C ALA A 126 1.60 -0.29 3.58
N ASP A 127 0.34 0.13 3.75
CA ASP A 127 -0.80 -0.56 3.14
C ASP A 127 -0.85 -0.37 1.62
N ALA A 128 -0.54 0.81 1.10
CA ALA A 128 -0.42 1.05 -0.33
C ALA A 128 0.61 0.11 -0.98
N LYS A 129 1.74 -0.10 -0.31
CA LYS A 129 2.75 -1.06 -0.76
C LYS A 129 2.18 -2.48 -0.79
N GLN A 130 1.44 -2.91 0.23
CA GLN A 130 0.82 -4.22 0.26
C GLN A 130 -0.29 -4.41 -0.78
N LEU A 131 -1.02 -3.35 -1.10
CA LEU A 131 -2.02 -3.35 -2.18
C LEU A 131 -1.37 -3.52 -3.55
N LEU A 132 -0.24 -2.86 -3.82
CA LEU A 132 0.47 -2.94 -5.09
C LEU A 132 1.36 -4.18 -5.22
N LEU A 133 1.89 -4.68 -4.11
CA LEU A 133 2.81 -5.82 -4.02
C LEU A 133 2.26 -6.88 -3.04
N PRO A 134 1.11 -7.52 -3.34
CA PRO A 134 0.54 -8.54 -2.47
C PRO A 134 1.54 -9.68 -2.26
N SER A 135 1.78 -10.05 -1.00
CA SER A 135 2.92 -10.91 -0.61
C SER A 135 2.98 -12.25 -1.34
N GLY A 136 1.84 -12.89 -1.58
CA GLY A 136 1.75 -14.17 -2.31
C GLY A 136 2.12 -14.02 -3.78
N ILE A 137 1.56 -13.02 -4.46
CA ILE A 137 1.84 -12.74 -5.89
C ILE A 137 3.29 -12.30 -6.05
N PHE A 138 3.77 -11.38 -5.18
CA PHE A 138 5.14 -10.89 -5.24
C PHE A 138 6.17 -12.00 -5.01
N SER A 139 5.92 -12.96 -4.11
CA SER A 139 6.84 -14.08 -3.87
C SER A 139 7.03 -14.93 -5.11
N LEU A 140 5.96 -15.28 -5.80
CA LEU A 140 6.02 -16.08 -7.03
C LEU A 140 6.69 -15.30 -8.18
N ALA A 141 6.34 -14.02 -8.35
CA ALA A 141 7.00 -13.16 -9.32
C ALA A 141 8.51 -13.04 -9.06
N LEU A 142 8.90 -12.93 -7.79
CA LEU A 142 10.29 -12.84 -7.36
C LEU A 142 11.07 -14.12 -7.71
N GLU A 143 10.53 -15.30 -7.40
CA GLU A 143 11.14 -16.59 -7.71
C GLU A 143 11.35 -16.75 -9.22
N HIS A 144 10.32 -16.48 -10.01
CA HIS A 144 10.38 -16.57 -11.46
C HIS A 144 11.36 -15.56 -12.07
N THR A 145 11.37 -14.32 -11.57
CA THR A 145 12.25 -13.27 -12.11
C THR A 145 13.71 -13.48 -11.69
N LYS A 146 13.98 -14.05 -10.50
CA LYS A 146 15.34 -14.40 -10.05
C LYS A 146 16.01 -15.37 -11.01
N GLN A 147 15.30 -16.37 -11.49
CA GLN A 147 15.84 -17.35 -12.47
C GLN A 147 16.29 -16.70 -13.80
N LYS A 148 15.69 -15.57 -14.16
CA LYS A 148 15.90 -14.83 -15.41
C LYS A 148 16.76 -13.57 -15.24
N SER A 149 17.34 -13.33 -14.06
CA SER A 149 18.06 -12.10 -13.75
C SER A 149 19.51 -12.41 -13.37
N ILE A 150 20.45 -11.69 -13.99
CA ILE A 150 21.89 -11.88 -13.81
C ILE A 150 22.37 -11.21 -12.51
N ASN A 151 21.73 -10.11 -12.11
CA ASN A 151 22.11 -9.35 -10.92
C ASN A 151 20.91 -8.66 -10.25
N LYS A 152 21.14 -8.15 -9.03
CA LYS A 152 20.10 -7.49 -8.22
C LYS A 152 19.47 -6.29 -8.93
N LYS A 153 20.25 -5.48 -9.65
CA LYS A 153 19.74 -4.30 -10.36
C LYS A 153 18.75 -4.69 -11.46
N GLN A 154 19.08 -5.72 -12.24
CA GLN A 154 18.16 -6.26 -13.25
C GLN A 154 16.90 -6.84 -12.65
N LEU A 155 17.00 -7.57 -11.53
CA LEU A 155 15.87 -8.12 -10.81
C LEU A 155 14.91 -7.02 -10.39
N ILE A 156 15.43 -5.98 -9.73
CA ILE A 156 14.64 -4.83 -9.28
C ILE A 156 13.94 -4.16 -10.47
N HIS A 157 14.66 -3.92 -11.56
CA HIS A 157 14.08 -3.24 -12.72
C HIS A 157 12.99 -4.06 -13.41
N LYS A 158 13.16 -5.38 -13.54
CA LYS A 158 12.15 -6.27 -14.11
C LYS A 158 10.90 -6.32 -13.26
N LEU A 159 11.04 -6.46 -11.94
CA LEU A 159 9.91 -6.47 -11.01
C LEU A 159 9.20 -5.10 -10.99
N ALA A 160 9.94 -4.00 -10.98
CA ALA A 160 9.38 -2.66 -11.02
C ALA A 160 8.53 -2.45 -12.28
N LYS A 161 9.05 -2.86 -13.45
CA LYS A 161 8.30 -2.80 -14.71
C LYS A 161 7.06 -3.68 -14.70
N GLN A 162 7.17 -4.91 -14.20
CA GLN A 162 6.05 -5.86 -14.13
C GLN A 162 4.93 -5.33 -13.24
N PHE A 163 5.25 -4.90 -12.01
CA PHE A 163 4.25 -4.38 -11.06
C PHE A 163 3.85 -2.93 -11.35
N GLN A 164 4.51 -2.27 -12.30
CA GLN A 164 4.29 -0.86 -12.63
C GLN A 164 4.42 0.04 -11.39
N VAL A 165 5.53 -0.15 -10.68
CA VAL A 165 5.90 0.61 -9.48
C VAL A 165 7.33 1.12 -9.61
N THR A 166 7.70 2.09 -8.78
CA THR A 166 9.08 2.60 -8.77
C THR A 166 10.09 1.52 -8.35
N PRO A 167 11.32 1.50 -8.89
CA PRO A 167 12.39 0.61 -8.44
C PRO A 167 12.64 0.70 -6.93
N PHE A 168 12.51 1.89 -6.35
CA PHE A 168 12.65 2.13 -4.92
C PHE A 168 11.66 1.33 -4.08
N LEU A 169 10.39 1.20 -4.51
CA LEU A 169 9.39 0.41 -3.81
C LEU A 169 9.75 -1.08 -3.77
N ILE A 170 10.31 -1.60 -4.87
CA ILE A 170 10.82 -2.97 -4.95
C ILE A 170 12.02 -3.18 -4.01
N GLU A 171 12.96 -2.23 -4.00
CA GLU A 171 14.11 -2.29 -3.08
C GLU A 171 13.68 -2.35 -1.61
N GLN A 172 12.75 -1.50 -1.21
CA GLN A 172 12.19 -1.51 0.13
C GLN A 172 11.52 -2.85 0.48
N GLU A 173 10.77 -3.43 -0.46
CA GLU A 173 10.11 -4.72 -0.23
C GLU A 173 11.12 -5.85 -0.06
N LEU A 174 12.17 -5.89 -0.87
CA LEU A 174 13.25 -6.87 -0.75
C LEU A 174 14.00 -6.73 0.57
N GLN A 175 14.34 -5.50 0.99
CA GLN A 175 14.99 -5.25 2.29
C GLN A 175 14.12 -5.71 3.46
N THR A 176 12.82 -5.44 3.43
CA THR A 176 11.88 -5.87 4.48
C THR A 176 11.85 -7.39 4.60
N ARG A 177 11.93 -8.12 3.47
CA ARG A 177 11.96 -9.59 3.45
C ARG A 177 13.27 -10.15 3.97
N ASP A 178 14.39 -9.57 3.58
CA ASP A 178 15.72 -9.99 4.05
C ASP A 178 15.82 -9.80 5.58
N GLN A 179 15.31 -8.70 6.14
CA GLN A 179 15.27 -8.46 7.58
C GLN A 179 14.41 -9.49 8.33
N LYS A 180 13.23 -9.84 7.80
CA LYS A 180 12.35 -10.86 8.40
C LYS A 180 13.03 -12.23 8.44
N ILE A 181 13.72 -12.63 7.37
CA ILE A 181 14.46 -13.89 7.31
C ILE A 181 15.56 -13.90 8.37
N ASN A 182 16.36 -12.84 8.46
CA ASN A 182 17.44 -12.73 9.43
C ASN A 182 16.93 -12.79 10.88
N THR A 183 15.80 -12.14 11.18
CA THR A 183 15.18 -12.18 12.51
C THR A 183 14.71 -13.59 12.89
N ILE A 184 14.12 -14.33 11.94
CA ILE A 184 13.69 -15.71 12.17
C ILE A 184 14.91 -16.60 12.44
N VAL A 185 15.95 -16.49 11.63
CA VAL A 185 17.19 -17.29 11.80
C VAL A 185 17.85 -17.00 13.14
N SER A 186 17.94 -15.74 13.56
CA SER A 186 18.56 -15.35 14.84
C SER A 186 17.79 -15.88 16.05
N ASN A 187 16.46 -15.98 15.95
CA ASN A 187 15.62 -16.51 17.04
C ASN A 187 15.55 -18.04 17.09
N THR A 188 16.05 -18.72 16.04
CA THR A 188 15.96 -20.19 15.93
C THR A 188 17.27 -20.89 16.32
N ILE A 189 18.37 -20.16 16.50
CA ILE A 189 19.64 -20.71 16.95
C ILE A 189 19.71 -20.59 18.48
N PRO A 190 19.56 -21.70 19.26
CA PRO A 190 19.80 -21.64 20.68
C PRO A 190 21.28 -21.34 20.90
N ILE A 191 21.58 -20.33 21.70
CA ILE A 191 22.93 -20.05 22.19
C ILE A 191 23.30 -21.24 23.11
N SER A 192 24.11 -22.11 22.59
CA SER A 192 24.73 -23.21 23.36
C SER A 192 25.91 -22.69 24.15
#